data_c7840bba4e6b632067c404a54f586e34
#
_entry.id   c7840bba4e6b632067c404a54f586e34
#
_cell.length_a   1.000
_cell.length_b   1.000
_cell.length_c   1.000
_cell.angle_alpha   90.00
_cell.angle_beta   90.00
_cell.angle_gamma   90.00
#
_symmetry.space_group_name_H-M   'P 1'
#
loop_
_entity.id
_entity.type
_entity.pdbx_description
1 polymer ?
#
loop_
_entity_poly.entity_id
_entity_poly.type
_entity_poly.pdbx_seq_one_letter_code
_entity_poly.pdbx_strand_id
1 'polypeptide(L)'
;MLNTDLIDLFMNNDLKSIRIIKDFPKKGIAFYDISTILSNPKIFNRVVNSMSKEVNKLNANTIVGIDSRGFIFASAIASKLKKKLVMIRKKGKLPGKTFNTSYKLEYGSNKLEIQSDMIRNSDKVVIIDDIFATSGTIRASMKLIKKTKAKIKGIVVLLELSFLGGRAKIKNKLISLNKVNT
;
A
#
# COMPACT_ATOMS: atom_id res chain seq x y z
N MET A 1 -15.60 -20.15 13.27
CA MET A 1 -15.45 -19.46 11.95
C MET A 1 -16.37 -18.26 11.96
N LEU A 2 -15.84 -17.05 12.05
CA LEU A 2 -16.64 -15.84 11.91
C LEU A 2 -17.07 -15.72 10.43
N ASN A 3 -18.36 -15.56 10.23
CA ASN A 3 -19.01 -15.53 8.92
C ASN A 3 -18.42 -14.41 8.05
N THR A 4 -18.12 -14.69 6.79
CA THR A 4 -17.51 -13.73 5.83
C THR A 4 -18.36 -12.46 5.73
N ASP A 5 -19.68 -12.57 5.78
CA ASP A 5 -20.63 -11.46 5.71
C ASP A 5 -20.52 -10.50 6.91
N LEU A 6 -20.20 -10.99 8.10
CA LEU A 6 -19.92 -10.15 9.28
C LEU A 6 -18.61 -9.36 9.13
N ILE A 7 -17.59 -9.96 8.51
CA ILE A 7 -16.31 -9.28 8.25
C ILE A 7 -16.51 -8.14 7.25
N ASP A 8 -17.28 -8.36 6.19
CA ASP A 8 -17.60 -7.33 5.19
C ASP A 8 -18.47 -6.21 5.76
N LEU A 9 -19.43 -6.55 6.64
CA LEU A 9 -20.27 -5.57 7.33
C LEU A 9 -19.45 -4.71 8.32
N PHE A 10 -18.50 -5.32 9.05
CA PHE A 10 -17.61 -4.61 9.96
C PHE A 10 -16.60 -3.72 9.20
N MET A 11 -16.09 -4.18 8.05
CA MET A 11 -15.16 -3.40 7.22
C MET A 11 -15.83 -2.17 6.61
N ASN A 12 -17.07 -2.29 6.14
CA ASN A 12 -17.84 -1.13 5.65
C ASN A 12 -18.12 -0.10 6.75
N ASN A 13 -18.29 -0.51 8.00
CA ASN A 13 -18.42 0.40 9.14
C ASN A 13 -17.11 1.07 9.54
N ASP A 14 -15.96 0.38 9.41
CA ASP A 14 -14.65 0.96 9.72
C ASP A 14 -14.24 2.04 8.71
N LEU A 15 -14.74 1.97 7.46
CA LEU A 15 -14.52 3.03 6.47
C LEU A 15 -15.29 4.31 6.75
N LYS A 16 -16.45 4.22 7.39
CA LYS A 16 -17.15 5.41 7.88
C LYS A 16 -16.32 6.19 8.89
N SER A 17 -15.27 5.55 9.43
CA SER A 17 -14.31 6.19 10.32
C SER A 17 -13.24 7.00 9.59
N ILE A 18 -13.08 6.85 8.25
CA ILE A 18 -12.12 7.67 7.50
C ILE A 18 -12.70 9.07 7.32
N ARG A 19 -12.03 10.05 7.87
CA ARG A 19 -12.39 11.45 7.70
C ARG A 19 -12.06 11.90 6.27
N ILE A 20 -13.00 12.55 5.61
CA ILE A 20 -12.77 13.15 4.28
C ILE A 20 -12.62 14.65 4.48
N ILE A 21 -11.46 15.18 4.06
CA ILE A 21 -11.15 16.62 4.08
C ILE A 21 -11.25 17.11 2.63
N LYS A 22 -12.21 17.98 2.38
CA LYS A 22 -12.37 18.60 1.06
C LYS A 22 -11.29 19.66 0.82
N ASP A 23 -10.92 19.84 -0.44
CA ASP A 23 -10.00 20.88 -0.89
C ASP A 23 -8.60 20.83 -0.25
N PHE A 24 -8.10 19.63 0.05
CA PHE A 24 -6.76 19.42 0.60
C PHE A 24 -5.94 18.43 -0.25
N PRO A 25 -4.65 18.70 -0.55
CA PRO A 25 -3.88 19.93 -0.27
C PRO A 25 -4.20 21.07 -1.23
N LYS A 26 -5.13 20.88 -2.19
CA LYS A 26 -5.54 21.88 -3.19
C LYS A 26 -7.05 21.77 -3.42
N LYS A 27 -7.65 22.89 -3.86
CA LYS A 27 -9.07 22.93 -4.24
C LYS A 27 -9.41 21.83 -5.24
N GLY A 28 -10.55 21.17 -5.04
CA GLY A 28 -11.05 20.06 -5.86
C GLY A 28 -10.51 18.68 -5.49
N ILE A 29 -9.60 18.56 -4.51
CA ILE A 29 -9.08 17.27 -4.04
C ILE A 29 -9.78 16.87 -2.75
N ALA A 30 -10.36 15.66 -2.72
CA ALA A 30 -10.85 15.04 -1.50
C ALA A 30 -9.74 14.19 -0.89
N PHE A 31 -9.28 14.57 0.30
CA PHE A 31 -8.24 13.85 1.03
C PHE A 31 -8.85 12.87 2.02
N TYR A 32 -8.50 11.61 1.87
CA TYR A 32 -8.89 10.53 2.78
C TYR A 32 -7.87 10.43 3.91
N ASP A 33 -8.27 10.93 5.09
CA ASP A 33 -7.41 11.01 6.26
C ASP A 33 -7.52 9.74 7.10
N ILE A 34 -6.46 8.94 7.07
CA ILE A 34 -6.37 7.69 7.83
C ILE A 34 -6.06 7.90 9.32
N SER A 35 -5.82 9.14 9.77
CA SER A 35 -5.49 9.43 11.18
C SER A 35 -6.60 8.95 12.12
N THR A 36 -7.84 8.99 11.69
CA THR A 36 -9.00 8.48 12.44
C THR A 36 -8.95 6.95 12.65
N ILE A 37 -8.38 6.21 11.71
CA ILE A 37 -8.10 4.77 11.88
C ILE A 37 -6.94 4.57 12.84
N LEU A 38 -5.86 5.33 12.67
CA LEU A 38 -4.63 5.18 13.46
C LEU A 38 -4.83 5.54 14.93
N SER A 39 -5.67 6.54 15.22
CA SER A 39 -5.99 6.97 16.59
C SER A 39 -6.93 6.03 17.34
N ASN A 40 -7.54 5.05 16.66
CA ASN A 40 -8.40 4.05 17.28
C ASN A 40 -7.73 2.65 17.27
N PRO A 41 -7.19 2.18 18.41
CA PRO A 41 -6.46 0.92 18.47
C PRO A 41 -7.28 -0.30 18.01
N LYS A 42 -8.59 -0.31 18.29
CA LYS A 42 -9.47 -1.43 17.88
C LYS A 42 -9.64 -1.48 16.36
N ILE A 43 -9.87 -0.31 15.72
CA ILE A 43 -10.01 -0.21 14.26
C ILE A 43 -8.67 -0.52 13.59
N PHE A 44 -7.58 0.09 14.05
CA PHE A 44 -6.25 -0.16 13.50
C PHE A 44 -5.88 -1.65 13.53
N ASN A 45 -6.10 -2.33 14.68
CA ASN A 45 -5.84 -3.76 14.79
C ASN A 45 -6.70 -4.60 13.82
N ARG A 46 -7.99 -4.26 13.63
CA ARG A 46 -8.85 -4.94 12.65
C ARG A 46 -8.31 -4.79 11.23
N VAL A 47 -7.93 -3.57 10.84
CA VAL A 47 -7.33 -3.29 9.52
C VAL A 47 -6.05 -4.09 9.32
N VAL A 48 -5.11 -4.05 10.28
CA VAL A 48 -3.86 -4.82 10.23
C VAL A 48 -4.15 -6.31 10.11
N ASN A 49 -5.11 -6.85 10.86
CA ASN A 49 -5.50 -8.26 10.80
C ASN A 49 -6.04 -8.63 9.42
N SER A 50 -6.91 -7.81 8.85
CA SER A 50 -7.52 -8.05 7.54
C SER A 50 -6.47 -7.99 6.42
N MET A 51 -5.62 -6.96 6.41
CA MET A 51 -4.51 -6.89 5.46
C MET A 51 -3.55 -8.07 5.61
N SER A 52 -3.24 -8.49 6.85
CA SER A 52 -2.37 -9.64 7.12
C SER A 52 -2.93 -10.95 6.55
N LYS A 53 -4.24 -11.17 6.64
CA LYS A 53 -4.90 -12.34 6.03
C LYS A 53 -4.68 -12.35 4.51
N GLU A 54 -4.86 -11.21 3.84
CA GLU A 54 -4.65 -11.11 2.39
C GLU A 54 -3.18 -11.32 2.00
N VAL A 55 -2.24 -10.77 2.78
CA VAL A 55 -0.80 -10.99 2.57
C VAL A 55 -0.44 -12.47 2.70
N ASN A 56 -1.00 -13.19 3.65
CA ASN A 56 -0.75 -14.64 3.82
C ASN A 56 -1.26 -15.46 2.62
N LYS A 57 -2.44 -15.14 2.08
CA LYS A 57 -2.98 -15.79 0.87
C LYS A 57 -2.07 -15.63 -0.35
N LEU A 58 -1.24 -14.58 -0.39
CA LEU A 58 -0.30 -14.32 -1.48
C LEU A 58 1.00 -15.13 -1.36
N ASN A 59 1.22 -15.84 -0.25
CA ASN A 59 2.44 -16.63 0.01
C ASN A 59 3.73 -15.81 -0.25
N ALA A 60 3.76 -14.58 0.25
CA ALA A 60 4.91 -13.69 0.19
C ALA A 60 5.80 -13.87 1.43
N ASN A 61 7.12 -13.71 1.26
CA ASN A 61 8.09 -13.72 2.35
C ASN A 61 8.65 -12.33 2.66
N THR A 62 8.40 -11.36 1.78
CA THR A 62 8.92 -10.00 1.87
C THR A 62 7.80 -9.00 1.68
N ILE A 63 7.68 -8.06 2.61
CA ILE A 63 6.74 -6.96 2.58
C ILE A 63 7.50 -5.71 2.15
N VAL A 64 6.98 -4.99 1.17
CA VAL A 64 7.51 -3.70 0.72
C VAL A 64 6.50 -2.62 1.05
N GLY A 65 6.87 -1.71 1.94
CA GLY A 65 6.07 -0.52 2.27
C GLY A 65 6.47 0.69 1.44
N ILE A 66 5.52 1.55 1.11
CA ILE A 66 5.74 2.77 0.34
C ILE A 66 5.70 3.99 1.26
N ASP A 67 6.67 4.91 1.10
CA ASP A 67 6.78 6.20 1.80
C ASP A 67 5.57 7.10 1.47
N SER A 68 4.81 7.56 2.50
CA SER A 68 5.12 7.45 3.91
C SER A 68 4.06 6.64 4.69
N ARG A 69 2.77 6.81 4.38
CA ARG A 69 1.67 6.21 5.14
C ARG A 69 1.61 4.68 4.98
N GLY A 70 2.06 4.17 3.84
CA GLY A 70 2.20 2.73 3.62
C GLY A 70 3.13 2.04 4.62
N PHE A 71 4.12 2.75 5.18
CA PHE A 71 5.02 2.19 6.20
C PHE A 71 4.30 1.77 7.47
N ILE A 72 3.27 2.50 7.88
CA ILE A 72 2.52 2.23 9.11
C ILE A 72 1.91 0.83 9.05
N PHE A 73 1.21 0.53 7.96
CA PHE A 73 0.59 -0.79 7.76
C PHE A 73 1.64 -1.87 7.46
N ALA A 74 2.62 -1.55 6.61
CA ALA A 74 3.66 -2.50 6.23
C ALA A 74 4.46 -2.98 7.45
N SER A 75 4.83 -2.09 8.38
CA SER A 75 5.58 -2.43 9.60
C SER A 75 4.74 -3.29 10.55
N ALA A 76 3.49 -2.91 10.78
CA ALA A 76 2.59 -3.67 11.64
C ALA A 76 2.33 -5.08 11.10
N ILE A 77 2.10 -5.21 9.78
CA ILE A 77 1.89 -6.50 9.11
C ILE A 77 3.17 -7.34 9.14
N ALA A 78 4.34 -6.74 8.84
CA ALA A 78 5.62 -7.46 8.82
C ALA A 78 5.96 -8.01 10.20
N SER A 79 5.81 -7.22 11.24
CA SER A 79 5.99 -7.63 12.64
C SER A 79 5.05 -8.78 12.99
N LYS A 80 3.74 -8.62 12.73
CA LYS A 80 2.71 -9.63 13.01
C LYS A 80 2.99 -10.96 12.32
N LEU A 81 3.39 -10.93 11.06
CA LEU A 81 3.61 -12.12 10.24
C LEU A 81 5.05 -12.63 10.28
N LYS A 82 5.94 -11.98 11.04
CA LYS A 82 7.38 -12.28 11.12
C LYS A 82 8.04 -12.36 9.73
N LYS A 83 7.72 -11.38 8.87
CA LYS A 83 8.23 -11.29 7.50
C LYS A 83 9.23 -10.15 7.35
N LYS A 84 10.12 -10.28 6.37
CA LYS A 84 11.06 -9.23 5.99
C LYS A 84 10.31 -7.97 5.56
N LEU A 85 10.76 -6.80 6.05
CA LEU A 85 10.25 -5.49 5.66
C LEU A 85 11.32 -4.73 4.88
N VAL A 86 10.92 -4.17 3.74
CA VAL A 86 11.78 -3.30 2.92
C VAL A 86 11.03 -2.03 2.58
N MET A 87 11.75 -0.91 2.53
CA MET A 87 11.17 0.40 2.29
C MET A 87 11.39 0.84 0.84
N ILE A 88 10.35 1.38 0.21
CA ILE A 88 10.46 2.24 -0.97
C ILE A 88 10.25 3.67 -0.52
N ARG A 89 11.21 4.56 -0.82
CA ARG A 89 11.20 5.94 -0.37
C ARG A 89 11.36 6.93 -1.52
N LYS A 90 11.05 8.20 -1.26
CA LYS A 90 11.42 9.31 -2.14
C LYS A 90 12.94 9.39 -2.26
N LYS A 91 13.45 9.73 -3.44
CA LYS A 91 14.89 9.79 -3.73
C LYS A 91 15.64 10.65 -2.71
N GLY A 92 16.81 10.16 -2.27
CA GLY A 92 17.67 10.82 -1.28
C GLY A 92 17.30 10.53 0.17
N LYS A 93 16.38 9.58 0.43
CA LYS A 93 15.95 9.20 1.78
C LYS A 93 16.48 7.84 2.24
N LEU A 94 17.18 7.11 1.37
CA LEU A 94 17.79 5.83 1.70
C LEU A 94 19.32 5.92 1.59
N PRO A 95 20.05 5.37 2.57
CA PRO A 95 21.52 5.30 2.51
C PRO A 95 21.98 4.16 1.58
N GLY A 96 23.24 4.20 1.17
CA GLY A 96 23.90 3.14 0.40
C GLY A 96 23.48 3.11 -1.07
N LYS A 97 23.68 1.94 -1.70
CA LYS A 97 23.36 1.74 -3.12
C LYS A 97 21.86 1.53 -3.30
N THR A 98 21.24 2.31 -4.19
CA THR A 98 19.81 2.24 -4.48
C THR A 98 19.52 2.06 -5.96
N PHE A 99 18.45 1.32 -6.28
CA PHE A 99 17.78 1.47 -7.55
C PHE A 99 16.76 2.60 -7.46
N ASN A 100 16.65 3.42 -8.51
CA ASN A 100 15.69 4.50 -8.56
C ASN A 100 14.86 4.45 -9.85
N THR A 101 13.68 5.08 -9.82
CA THR A 101 12.81 5.26 -10.97
C THR A 101 12.00 6.53 -10.82
N SER A 102 11.74 7.21 -11.96
CA SER A 102 10.86 8.37 -11.99
C SER A 102 9.44 7.95 -12.38
N TYR A 103 8.45 8.68 -11.91
CA TYR A 103 7.07 8.58 -12.37
C TYR A 103 6.42 9.95 -12.40
N LYS A 104 5.53 10.14 -13.39
CA LYS A 104 4.79 11.38 -13.57
C LYS A 104 3.65 11.43 -12.54
N LEU A 105 3.47 12.58 -11.93
CA LEU A 105 2.26 13.00 -11.21
C LEU A 105 1.44 13.88 -12.15
N GLU A 106 0.23 14.20 -11.76
CA GLU A 106 -0.58 15.20 -12.46
C GLU A 106 0.15 16.56 -12.54
N TYR A 107 0.94 16.88 -11.50
CA TYR A 107 1.79 18.07 -11.44
C TYR A 107 3.22 17.67 -11.06
N GLY A 108 4.11 17.54 -12.07
CA GLY A 108 5.52 17.24 -11.86
C GLY A 108 5.90 15.76 -11.92
N SER A 109 7.11 15.45 -11.48
CA SER A 109 7.62 14.09 -11.40
C SER A 109 8.19 13.79 -10.02
N ASN A 110 7.88 12.64 -9.49
CA ASN A 110 8.54 12.12 -8.29
C ASN A 110 9.50 10.98 -8.65
N LYS A 111 10.54 10.84 -7.83
CA LYS A 111 11.49 9.72 -7.93
C LYS A 111 11.38 8.88 -6.68
N LEU A 112 11.26 7.58 -6.87
CA LEU A 112 11.31 6.59 -5.80
C LEU A 112 12.60 5.80 -5.88
N GLU A 113 13.04 5.29 -4.75
CA GLU A 113 14.22 4.43 -4.63
C GLU A 113 13.99 3.28 -3.67
N ILE A 114 14.78 2.22 -3.86
CA ILE A 114 14.86 1.04 -3.00
C ILE A 114 16.33 0.63 -2.87
N GLN A 115 16.74 0.20 -1.69
CA GLN A 115 18.11 -0.31 -1.50
C GLN A 115 18.31 -1.61 -2.27
N SER A 116 19.42 -1.68 -3.04
CA SER A 116 19.65 -2.75 -4.00
C SER A 116 19.98 -4.11 -3.36
N ASP A 117 20.47 -4.10 -2.13
CA ASP A 117 20.90 -5.26 -1.34
C ASP A 117 19.81 -5.80 -0.40
N MET A 118 18.69 -5.06 -0.23
CA MET A 118 17.63 -5.45 0.69
C MET A 118 16.62 -6.45 0.09
N ILE A 119 16.60 -6.63 -1.22
CA ILE A 119 15.72 -7.61 -1.89
C ILE A 119 16.57 -8.54 -2.76
N ARG A 120 16.38 -9.83 -2.58
CA ARG A 120 17.02 -10.88 -3.38
C ARG A 120 16.08 -11.34 -4.51
N ASN A 121 16.65 -11.92 -5.58
CA ASN A 121 15.89 -12.48 -6.67
C ASN A 121 14.94 -13.63 -6.26
N SER A 122 15.27 -14.34 -5.18
CA SER A 122 14.44 -15.40 -4.58
C SER A 122 13.25 -14.88 -3.78
N ASP A 123 13.19 -13.57 -3.49
CA ASP A 123 12.13 -13.01 -2.67
C ASP A 123 10.78 -13.01 -3.40
N LYS A 124 9.74 -13.35 -2.64
CA LYS A 124 8.33 -13.25 -3.03
C LYS A 124 7.73 -12.03 -2.34
N VAL A 125 7.54 -10.97 -3.10
CA VAL A 125 7.23 -9.62 -2.58
C VAL A 125 5.75 -9.33 -2.63
N VAL A 126 5.20 -8.75 -1.55
CA VAL A 126 3.93 -8.05 -1.55
C VAL A 126 4.16 -6.55 -1.30
N ILE A 127 3.49 -5.70 -2.07
CA ILE A 127 3.55 -4.25 -1.90
C ILE A 127 2.38 -3.83 -1.01
N ILE A 128 2.67 -2.99 0.00
CA ILE A 128 1.69 -2.44 0.93
C ILE A 128 1.66 -0.92 0.80
N ASP A 129 0.45 -0.38 0.67
CA ASP A 129 0.19 1.05 0.77
C ASP A 129 -1.14 1.29 1.49
N ASP A 130 -1.42 2.52 1.87
CA ASP A 130 -2.70 2.89 2.48
C ASP A 130 -3.78 3.14 1.42
N ILE A 131 -3.49 3.94 0.40
CA ILE A 131 -4.45 4.33 -0.64
C ILE A 131 -3.91 4.02 -2.03
N PHE A 132 -4.74 3.37 -2.83
CA PHE A 132 -4.54 3.19 -4.25
C PHE A 132 -5.42 4.15 -5.04
N ALA A 133 -4.81 5.03 -5.83
CA ALA A 133 -5.48 6.05 -6.63
C ALA A 133 -5.21 5.86 -8.14
N THR A 134 -4.40 6.71 -8.75
CA THR A 134 -4.11 6.71 -10.20
C THR A 134 -3.13 5.63 -10.67
N SER A 135 -2.58 4.83 -9.75
CA SER A 135 -1.57 3.79 -9.97
C SER A 135 -0.11 4.23 -10.12
N GLY A 136 0.17 5.52 -10.20
CA GLY A 136 1.54 6.03 -10.49
C GLY A 136 2.60 5.49 -9.53
N THR A 137 2.38 5.63 -8.24
CA THR A 137 3.29 5.19 -7.16
C THR A 137 3.48 3.67 -7.16
N ILE A 138 2.39 2.91 -7.26
CA ILE A 138 2.43 1.44 -7.30
C ILE A 138 3.20 0.94 -8.53
N ARG A 139 2.96 1.50 -9.71
CA ARG A 139 3.68 1.13 -10.94
C ARG A 139 5.18 1.45 -10.84
N ALA A 140 5.53 2.59 -10.25
CA ALA A 140 6.94 2.93 -9.98
C ALA A 140 7.57 1.93 -9.01
N SER A 141 6.89 1.59 -7.92
CA SER A 141 7.34 0.57 -6.97
C SER A 141 7.54 -0.80 -7.62
N MET A 142 6.61 -1.21 -8.48
CA MET A 142 6.75 -2.45 -9.26
C MET A 142 7.97 -2.43 -10.19
N LYS A 143 8.27 -1.29 -10.84
CA LYS A 143 9.48 -1.13 -11.67
C LYS A 143 10.76 -1.28 -10.83
N LEU A 144 10.79 -0.74 -9.62
CA LEU A 144 11.93 -0.89 -8.70
C LEU A 144 12.15 -2.34 -8.30
N ILE A 145 11.08 -3.03 -7.89
CA ILE A 145 11.16 -4.45 -7.50
C ILE A 145 11.61 -5.32 -8.68
N LYS A 146 11.13 -5.04 -9.90
CA LYS A 146 11.59 -5.76 -11.09
C LYS A 146 13.11 -5.64 -11.34
N LYS A 147 13.74 -4.50 -10.97
CA LYS A 147 15.21 -4.34 -11.07
C LYS A 147 15.96 -5.29 -10.15
N THR A 148 15.35 -5.74 -9.05
CA THR A 148 15.93 -6.73 -8.12
C THR A 148 15.72 -8.17 -8.57
N LYS A 149 14.97 -8.40 -9.68
CA LYS A 149 14.55 -9.70 -10.20
C LYS A 149 13.63 -10.51 -9.26
N ALA A 150 13.17 -9.90 -8.15
CA ALA A 150 12.24 -10.52 -7.22
C ALA A 150 10.82 -10.67 -7.81
N LYS A 151 10.07 -11.67 -7.34
CA LYS A 151 8.73 -11.98 -7.83
C LYS A 151 7.67 -11.20 -7.05
N ILE A 152 6.93 -10.31 -7.71
CA ILE A 152 5.78 -9.62 -7.11
C ILE A 152 4.60 -10.59 -7.06
N LYS A 153 4.10 -10.89 -5.85
CA LYS A 153 2.97 -11.78 -5.58
C LYS A 153 1.64 -11.05 -5.58
N GLY A 154 1.65 -9.76 -5.25
CA GLY A 154 0.47 -8.91 -5.24
C GLY A 154 0.71 -7.56 -4.56
N ILE A 155 -0.35 -6.81 -4.50
CA ILE A 155 -0.45 -5.49 -3.88
C ILE A 155 -1.63 -5.55 -2.93
N VAL A 156 -1.48 -5.06 -1.70
CA VAL A 156 -2.56 -4.98 -0.71
C VAL A 156 -2.63 -3.55 -0.19
N VAL A 157 -3.80 -2.95 -0.29
CA VAL A 157 -4.06 -1.57 0.15
C VAL A 157 -5.31 -1.52 1.03
N LEU A 158 -5.37 -0.53 1.90
CA LEU A 158 -6.55 -0.29 2.73
C LEU A 158 -7.71 0.23 1.88
N LEU A 159 -7.47 1.24 1.06
CA LEU A 159 -8.50 1.94 0.29
C LEU A 159 -8.13 2.05 -1.18
N GLU A 160 -9.10 1.82 -2.06
CA GLU A 160 -8.99 2.07 -3.48
C GLU A 160 -9.98 3.16 -3.92
N LEU A 161 -9.48 4.20 -4.57
CA LEU A 161 -10.28 5.22 -5.22
C LEU A 161 -10.58 4.78 -6.65
N SER A 162 -11.63 3.95 -6.82
CA SER A 162 -11.92 3.26 -8.09
C SER A 162 -12.27 4.22 -9.22
N PHE A 163 -12.89 5.36 -8.89
CA PHE A 163 -13.27 6.41 -9.85
C PHE A 163 -12.08 7.03 -10.60
N LEU A 164 -10.85 6.87 -10.08
CA LEU A 164 -9.63 7.35 -10.73
C LEU A 164 -9.07 6.38 -11.79
N GLY A 165 -9.70 5.23 -12.01
CA GLY A 165 -9.37 4.30 -13.08
C GLY A 165 -7.97 3.67 -12.98
N GLY A 166 -7.30 3.77 -11.82
CA GLY A 166 -5.94 3.28 -11.64
C GLY A 166 -5.81 1.76 -11.81
N ARG A 167 -6.86 0.99 -11.45
CA ARG A 167 -6.86 -0.47 -11.48
C ARG A 167 -6.63 -1.03 -12.90
N ALA A 168 -7.20 -0.43 -13.93
CA ALA A 168 -7.03 -0.87 -15.32
C ALA A 168 -5.55 -0.85 -15.77
N LYS A 169 -4.70 -0.09 -15.09
CA LYS A 169 -3.25 0.03 -15.38
C LYS A 169 -2.40 -0.99 -14.63
N ILE A 170 -2.99 -1.87 -13.80
CA ILE A 170 -2.30 -2.86 -12.98
C ILE A 170 -2.68 -4.27 -13.43
N LYS A 171 -1.67 -5.03 -13.91
CA LYS A 171 -1.85 -6.43 -14.31
C LYS A 171 -1.65 -7.42 -13.15
N ASN A 172 -0.96 -7.00 -12.08
CA ASN A 172 -0.72 -7.83 -10.91
C ASN A 172 -1.98 -7.88 -10.02
N LYS A 173 -2.09 -8.92 -9.20
CA LYS A 173 -3.16 -9.06 -8.23
C LYS A 173 -3.15 -7.86 -7.28
N LEU A 174 -4.20 -7.04 -7.32
CA LEU A 174 -4.44 -5.89 -6.44
C LEU A 174 -5.64 -6.20 -5.55
N ILE A 175 -5.42 -6.20 -4.26
CA ILE A 175 -6.42 -6.41 -3.22
C ILE A 175 -6.57 -5.11 -2.46
N SER A 176 -7.76 -4.55 -2.48
CA SER A 176 -8.17 -3.40 -1.69
C SER A 176 -9.18 -3.87 -0.65
N LEU A 177 -8.96 -3.54 0.62
CA LEU A 177 -9.94 -3.91 1.65
C LEU A 177 -11.26 -3.18 1.42
N ASN A 178 -11.17 -1.99 0.89
CA ASN A 178 -12.33 -1.14 0.63
C ASN A 178 -12.17 -0.35 -0.67
N LYS A 179 -13.31 0.06 -1.24
CA LYS A 179 -13.36 0.84 -2.48
C LYS A 179 -14.30 2.03 -2.33
N VAL A 180 -13.88 3.15 -2.90
CA VAL A 180 -14.73 4.33 -3.14
C VAL A 180 -14.97 4.42 -4.64
N ASN A 181 -16.24 4.38 -5.04
CA ASN A 181 -16.63 4.34 -6.45
C ASN A 181 -17.06 5.71 -6.99
N THR A 182 -17.30 6.68 -6.11
CA THR A 182 -17.75 8.05 -6.45
C THR A 182 -17.09 9.05 -5.53
#